data_5e1fba8fb966245a1a0d907bd1a0920b
#
_entry.id   5e1fba8fb966245a1a0d907bd1a0920b
#
_cell.length_a   1.000
_cell.length_b   1.000
_cell.length_c   1.000
_cell.angle_alpha   90.00
_cell.angle_beta   90.00
_cell.angle_gamma   90.00
#
_symmetry.space_group_name_H-M   'P 1'
#
loop_
_entity.id
_entity.type
_entity.pdbx_description
1 polymer ?
#
loop_
_entity_poly.entity_id
_entity_poly.type
_entity_poly.pdbx_seq_one_letter_code
_entity_poly.pdbx_strand_id
1 'polypeptide(L)'
;MNSENKMFLSSSPHFTSGLSTQKIMLAVLISLLPECVYGVIVFGLPALTTILVSVASCFVFEFLFQKITRQKIVVSNLSCCVTGVLLALVIPSTTPLWMTVLGALVAIVIAKGLFGGIGSNVFNPALTGRAFMFISFPVALGASWFNPATDAISSATLLSQVKAGSFVADNSVYLQYFFGNRAGCIGETSILLILLSFAFLAFTKIIDWRAPVAMVGTVAVCTFVSGGDVLFALLSGGLLFGATFMVTDYSTAPVTKKGRLVFGFGCGLITFLIRKFGGYPEGVMFSILIMNAVAPFLNNLSARKYGYGKKGNRKPAPKKIIQDFDVSNAVPLEQKKNAEAEK
;
A
#
# COMPACT_ATOMS: atom_id res chain seq x y z
N MET A 1 -4.91 -32.08 37.22
CA MET A 1 -4.67 -30.78 36.55
C MET A 1 -5.89 -30.50 35.70
N ASN A 2 -6.85 -29.73 36.24
CA ASN A 2 -8.06 -29.37 35.50
C ASN A 2 -7.74 -28.19 34.55
N SER A 3 -7.72 -28.47 33.25
CA SER A 3 -7.75 -27.42 32.27
C SER A 3 -9.14 -26.77 32.33
N GLU A 4 -9.23 -25.63 32.99
CA GLU A 4 -10.42 -24.78 32.91
C GLU A 4 -10.65 -24.39 31.44
N ASN A 5 -11.66 -24.99 30.84
CA ASN A 5 -12.18 -24.55 29.54
C ASN A 5 -12.81 -23.18 29.71
N LYS A 6 -11.98 -22.12 29.61
CA LYS A 6 -12.48 -20.76 29.59
C LYS A 6 -13.19 -20.55 28.25
N MET A 7 -14.50 -20.57 28.26
CA MET A 7 -15.31 -20.13 27.11
C MET A 7 -15.18 -18.61 26.96
N PHE A 8 -14.59 -18.18 25.87
CA PHE A 8 -14.56 -16.77 25.49
C PHE A 8 -15.85 -16.44 24.72
N LEU A 9 -16.71 -15.65 25.32
CA LEU A 9 -17.85 -15.05 24.62
C LEU A 9 -17.32 -13.84 23.86
N SER A 10 -17.26 -13.95 22.53
CA SER A 10 -17.00 -12.80 21.68
C SER A 10 -18.31 -12.18 21.20
N SER A 11 -18.34 -10.85 21.02
CA SER A 11 -19.53 -10.15 20.55
C SER A 11 -19.92 -10.57 19.13
N SER A 12 -21.21 -10.89 18.94
CA SER A 12 -21.83 -11.15 17.63
C SER A 12 -21.85 -9.91 16.74
N PRO A 13 -21.73 -10.04 15.40
CA PRO A 13 -21.77 -11.26 14.60
C PRO A 13 -20.40 -11.90 14.34
N HIS A 14 -20.34 -13.23 14.35
CA HIS A 14 -19.14 -14.01 14.04
C HIS A 14 -19.09 -14.29 12.53
N PHE A 15 -18.41 -13.44 11.78
CA PHE A 15 -18.10 -13.70 10.38
C PHE A 15 -16.66 -14.17 10.27
N THR A 16 -16.45 -15.43 9.97
CA THR A 16 -15.13 -15.98 9.66
C THR A 16 -14.94 -16.00 8.15
N SER A 17 -13.94 -15.28 7.67
CA SER A 17 -13.48 -15.41 6.29
C SER A 17 -12.41 -16.50 6.22
N GLY A 18 -12.46 -17.36 5.20
CA GLY A 18 -11.40 -18.35 4.94
C GLY A 18 -10.07 -17.73 4.50
N LEU A 19 -10.02 -16.41 4.30
CA LEU A 19 -8.84 -15.65 3.91
C LEU A 19 -8.08 -15.18 5.15
N SER A 20 -6.91 -15.75 5.40
CA SER A 20 -5.99 -15.26 6.43
C SER A 20 -5.12 -14.13 5.88
N THR A 21 -4.63 -13.25 6.76
CA THR A 21 -3.67 -12.19 6.40
C THR A 21 -2.46 -12.75 5.65
N GLN A 22 -1.95 -13.91 6.08
CA GLN A 22 -0.82 -14.57 5.44
C GLN A 22 -1.12 -14.96 3.99
N LYS A 23 -2.33 -15.50 3.70
CA LYS A 23 -2.73 -15.86 2.33
C LYS A 23 -2.82 -14.63 1.42
N ILE A 24 -3.33 -13.52 1.96
CA ILE A 24 -3.42 -12.26 1.22
C ILE A 24 -2.02 -11.72 0.90
N MET A 25 -1.13 -11.67 1.90
CA MET A 25 0.24 -11.20 1.71
C MET A 25 1.04 -12.10 0.76
N LEU A 26 0.81 -13.42 0.82
CA LEU A 26 1.42 -14.37 -0.11
C LEU A 26 0.95 -14.11 -1.56
N ALA A 27 -0.34 -13.88 -1.79
CA ALA A 27 -0.85 -13.57 -3.11
C ALA A 27 -0.28 -12.25 -3.67
N VAL A 28 -0.09 -11.24 -2.82
CA VAL A 28 0.59 -9.99 -3.21
C VAL A 28 2.07 -10.27 -3.57
N LEU A 29 2.78 -11.09 -2.79
CA LEU A 29 4.16 -11.48 -3.13
C LEU A 29 4.24 -12.23 -4.46
N ILE A 30 3.30 -13.17 -4.72
CA ILE A 30 3.22 -13.88 -6.00
C ILE A 30 2.99 -12.91 -7.15
N SER A 31 2.12 -11.91 -6.97
CA SER A 31 1.88 -10.89 -8.00
C SER A 31 3.09 -9.99 -8.27
N LEU A 32 3.97 -9.77 -7.28
CA LEU A 32 5.20 -8.99 -7.42
C LEU A 32 6.38 -9.77 -7.99
N LEU A 33 6.30 -11.12 -8.02
CA LEU A 33 7.39 -11.95 -8.54
C LEU A 33 7.77 -11.65 -10.00
N PRO A 34 6.81 -11.46 -10.94
CA PRO A 34 7.16 -11.13 -12.33
C PRO A 34 7.98 -9.85 -12.45
N GLU A 35 7.63 -8.79 -11.70
CA GLU A 35 8.38 -7.52 -11.68
C GLU A 35 9.75 -7.69 -11.05
N CYS A 36 9.87 -8.49 -9.99
CA CYS A 36 11.17 -8.79 -9.38
C CYS A 36 12.09 -9.52 -10.36
N VAL A 37 11.58 -10.58 -11.00
CA VAL A 37 12.36 -11.38 -11.97
C VAL A 37 12.77 -10.52 -13.17
N TYR A 38 11.84 -9.76 -13.73
CA TYR A 38 12.12 -8.89 -14.86
C TYR A 38 13.08 -7.77 -14.50
N GLY A 39 12.91 -7.16 -13.32
CA GLY A 39 13.85 -6.15 -12.81
C GLY A 39 15.28 -6.70 -12.67
N VAL A 40 15.43 -7.94 -12.22
CA VAL A 40 16.75 -8.61 -12.17
C VAL A 40 17.31 -8.91 -13.57
N ILE A 41 16.47 -9.29 -14.52
CA ILE A 41 16.92 -9.50 -15.92
C ILE A 41 17.42 -8.20 -16.55
N VAL A 42 16.71 -7.07 -16.30
CA VAL A 42 17.01 -5.77 -16.91
C VAL A 42 18.18 -5.06 -16.22
N PHE A 43 18.23 -5.07 -14.88
CA PHE A 43 19.23 -4.33 -14.09
C PHE A 43 20.34 -5.21 -13.52
N GLY A 44 20.27 -6.52 -13.68
CA GLY A 44 21.30 -7.46 -13.26
C GLY A 44 21.43 -7.64 -11.75
N LEU A 45 22.66 -8.01 -11.32
CA LEU A 45 22.99 -8.28 -9.91
C LEU A 45 22.69 -7.11 -8.94
N PRO A 46 22.88 -5.83 -9.28
CA PRO A 46 22.51 -4.72 -8.39
C PRO A 46 21.04 -4.73 -7.97
N ALA A 47 20.13 -5.06 -8.88
CA ALA A 47 18.70 -5.18 -8.54
C ALA A 47 18.44 -6.35 -7.58
N LEU A 48 19.04 -7.52 -7.85
CA LEU A 48 18.89 -8.69 -6.98
C LEU A 48 19.40 -8.40 -5.56
N THR A 49 20.61 -7.82 -5.43
CA THR A 49 21.17 -7.48 -4.11
C THR A 49 20.32 -6.45 -3.38
N THR A 50 19.78 -5.46 -4.07
CA THR A 50 18.88 -4.47 -3.48
C THR A 50 17.59 -5.12 -2.95
N ILE A 51 16.96 -6.02 -3.71
CA ILE A 51 15.75 -6.75 -3.28
C ILE A 51 16.06 -7.62 -2.05
N LEU A 52 17.15 -8.40 -2.08
CA LEU A 52 17.51 -9.28 -0.97
C LEU A 52 17.83 -8.49 0.30
N VAL A 53 18.63 -7.43 0.20
CA VAL A 53 18.99 -6.58 1.34
C VAL A 53 17.79 -5.87 1.91
N SER A 54 16.89 -5.34 1.07
CA SER A 54 15.66 -4.69 1.53
C SER A 54 14.76 -5.65 2.30
N VAL A 55 14.51 -6.85 1.77
CA VAL A 55 13.67 -7.85 2.43
C VAL A 55 14.30 -8.33 3.74
N ALA A 56 15.60 -8.65 3.72
CA ALA A 56 16.32 -9.08 4.92
C ALA A 56 16.32 -8.00 6.01
N SER A 57 16.57 -6.74 5.64
CA SER A 57 16.55 -5.61 6.57
C SER A 57 15.16 -5.39 7.16
N CYS A 58 14.11 -5.43 6.35
CA CYS A 58 12.74 -5.31 6.84
C CYS A 58 12.38 -6.44 7.81
N PHE A 59 12.80 -7.68 7.52
CA PHE A 59 12.58 -8.82 8.40
C PHE A 59 13.31 -8.64 9.74
N VAL A 60 14.58 -8.28 9.71
CA VAL A 60 15.40 -8.08 10.91
C VAL A 60 14.83 -6.94 11.76
N PHE A 61 14.49 -5.80 11.17
CA PHE A 61 13.94 -4.67 11.91
C PHE A 61 12.56 -4.96 12.51
N GLU A 62 11.70 -5.69 11.82
CA GLU A 62 10.40 -6.10 12.38
C GLU A 62 10.57 -7.07 13.54
N PHE A 63 11.45 -8.06 13.40
CA PHE A 63 11.77 -8.99 14.48
C PHE A 63 12.37 -8.28 15.70
N LEU A 64 13.38 -7.42 15.49
CA LEU A 64 14.02 -6.67 16.57
C LEU A 64 13.02 -5.73 17.27
N PHE A 65 12.20 -5.01 16.51
CA PHE A 65 11.19 -4.11 17.05
C PHE A 65 10.19 -4.87 17.94
N GLN A 66 9.62 -5.98 17.45
CA GLN A 66 8.69 -6.80 18.22
C GLN A 66 9.33 -7.40 19.47
N LYS A 67 10.61 -7.80 19.40
CA LYS A 67 11.37 -8.33 20.56
C LYS A 67 11.65 -7.25 21.61
N ILE A 68 12.10 -6.06 21.20
CA ILE A 68 12.40 -4.93 22.10
C ILE A 68 11.12 -4.42 22.77
N THR A 69 10.03 -4.30 22.03
CA THR A 69 8.73 -3.83 22.55
C THR A 69 7.93 -4.93 23.27
N ARG A 70 8.51 -6.13 23.41
CA ARG A 70 7.86 -7.30 24.04
C ARG A 70 6.48 -7.66 23.46
N GLN A 71 6.29 -7.39 22.18
CA GLN A 71 5.08 -7.76 21.44
C GLN A 71 5.16 -9.23 21.01
N LYS A 72 3.99 -9.80 20.65
CA LYS A 72 3.99 -11.14 20.03
C LYS A 72 4.75 -11.10 18.70
N ILE A 73 5.69 -12.02 18.51
CA ILE A 73 6.44 -12.14 17.27
C ILE A 73 5.50 -12.70 16.19
N VAL A 74 5.11 -11.86 15.21
CA VAL A 74 4.15 -12.18 14.16
C VAL A 74 4.78 -11.98 12.77
N VAL A 75 6.07 -12.23 12.65
CA VAL A 75 6.80 -12.07 11.38
C VAL A 75 6.33 -13.06 10.30
N SER A 76 5.74 -14.19 10.71
CA SER A 76 5.20 -15.22 9.80
C SER A 76 4.04 -14.75 8.91
N ASN A 77 3.48 -13.57 9.15
CA ASN A 77 2.40 -13.01 8.32
C ASN A 77 2.89 -12.45 6.96
N LEU A 78 4.20 -12.49 6.66
CA LEU A 78 4.84 -12.06 5.42
C LEU A 78 4.73 -10.55 5.08
N SER A 79 4.18 -9.72 5.96
CA SER A 79 4.01 -8.30 5.66
C SER A 79 5.31 -7.52 5.58
N CYS A 80 6.34 -7.91 6.36
CA CYS A 80 7.68 -7.33 6.25
C CYS A 80 8.30 -7.64 4.88
N CYS A 81 8.07 -8.86 4.36
CA CYS A 81 8.55 -9.25 3.04
C CYS A 81 7.87 -8.41 1.95
N VAL A 82 6.55 -8.22 2.02
CA VAL A 82 5.82 -7.34 1.09
C VAL A 82 6.38 -5.91 1.14
N THR A 83 6.55 -5.35 2.35
CA THR A 83 7.12 -4.00 2.51
C THR A 83 8.54 -3.92 1.94
N GLY A 84 9.38 -4.92 2.20
CA GLY A 84 10.76 -4.97 1.70
C GLY A 84 10.84 -5.08 0.18
N VAL A 85 10.01 -5.92 -0.44
CA VAL A 85 9.93 -6.04 -1.91
C VAL A 85 9.42 -4.75 -2.52
N LEU A 86 8.31 -4.18 -2.00
CA LEU A 86 7.77 -2.91 -2.50
C LEU A 86 8.78 -1.78 -2.38
N LEU A 87 9.51 -1.68 -1.26
CA LEU A 87 10.54 -0.67 -1.07
C LEU A 87 11.66 -0.84 -2.11
N ALA A 88 12.16 -2.06 -2.31
CA ALA A 88 13.20 -2.34 -3.31
C ALA A 88 12.76 -1.98 -4.73
N LEU A 89 11.52 -2.32 -5.10
CA LEU A 89 10.98 -2.08 -6.44
C LEU A 89 10.77 -0.59 -6.77
N VAL A 90 10.64 0.28 -5.77
CA VAL A 90 10.45 1.72 -6.00
C VAL A 90 11.72 2.55 -5.88
N ILE A 91 12.88 1.93 -5.73
CA ILE A 91 14.18 2.62 -5.72
C ILE A 91 14.99 2.26 -6.97
N PRO A 92 15.93 3.13 -7.41
CA PRO A 92 16.85 2.82 -8.50
C PRO A 92 17.79 1.67 -8.13
N SER A 93 18.20 0.87 -9.12
CA SER A 93 19.18 -0.21 -8.94
C SER A 93 20.58 0.31 -8.59
N THR A 94 20.86 1.58 -8.86
CA THR A 94 22.13 2.26 -8.55
C THR A 94 22.24 2.69 -7.09
N THR A 95 21.17 2.56 -6.29
CA THR A 95 21.15 3.03 -4.89
C THR A 95 22.10 2.19 -4.03
N PRO A 96 23.00 2.81 -3.25
CA PRO A 96 23.86 2.11 -2.31
C PRO A 96 23.07 1.29 -1.28
N LEU A 97 23.50 0.05 -1.01
CA LEU A 97 22.77 -0.89 -0.14
C LEU A 97 22.52 -0.35 1.27
N TRP A 98 23.44 0.43 1.84
CA TRP A 98 23.28 1.02 3.17
C TRP A 98 22.13 2.02 3.23
N MET A 99 21.86 2.76 2.15
CA MET A 99 20.67 3.65 2.05
C MET A 99 19.39 2.82 2.05
N THR A 100 19.37 1.69 1.33
CA THR A 100 18.23 0.76 1.34
C THR A 100 17.95 0.24 2.75
N VAL A 101 18.99 -0.08 3.54
CA VAL A 101 18.85 -0.49 4.94
C VAL A 101 18.23 0.63 5.78
N LEU A 102 18.66 1.89 5.61
CA LEU A 102 18.05 3.03 6.30
C LEU A 102 16.59 3.24 5.90
N GLY A 103 16.27 3.11 4.63
CA GLY A 103 14.89 3.17 4.14
C GLY A 103 14.01 2.09 4.76
N ALA A 104 14.53 0.85 4.86
CA ALA A 104 13.86 -0.26 5.51
C ALA A 104 13.63 -0.02 7.01
N LEU A 105 14.61 0.57 7.71
CA LEU A 105 14.46 0.97 9.11
C LEU A 105 13.31 1.95 9.29
N VAL A 106 13.27 3.02 8.51
CA VAL A 106 12.18 4.02 8.57
C VAL A 106 10.84 3.38 8.22
N ALA A 107 10.77 2.55 7.18
CA ALA A 107 9.55 1.88 6.75
C ALA A 107 8.98 0.96 7.83
N ILE A 108 9.83 0.14 8.48
CA ILE A 108 9.38 -0.86 9.45
C ILE A 108 9.24 -0.28 10.85
N VAL A 109 10.25 0.43 11.34
CA VAL A 109 10.24 0.91 12.74
C VAL A 109 9.32 2.12 12.88
N ILE A 110 9.51 3.14 12.03
CA ILE A 110 8.78 4.40 12.18
C ILE A 110 7.37 4.29 11.57
N ALA A 111 7.25 3.94 10.29
CA ALA A 111 5.96 3.99 9.60
C ALA A 111 5.00 2.85 9.98
N LYS A 112 5.52 1.69 10.44
CA LYS A 112 4.72 0.53 10.80
C LYS A 112 4.74 0.22 12.29
N GLY A 113 5.92 0.08 12.87
CA GLY A 113 6.11 -0.38 14.26
C GLY A 113 5.54 0.59 15.29
N LEU A 114 5.90 1.86 15.24
CA LEU A 114 5.45 2.87 16.20
C LEU A 114 3.94 3.10 16.18
N PHE A 115 3.27 2.84 15.07
CA PHE A 115 1.80 2.94 14.94
C PHE A 115 1.05 1.69 15.40
N GLY A 116 1.75 0.62 15.83
CA GLY A 116 1.11 -0.60 16.35
C GLY A 116 1.11 -1.79 15.40
N GLY A 117 1.86 -1.75 14.30
CA GLY A 117 2.04 -2.85 13.35
C GLY A 117 1.01 -2.88 12.22
N ILE A 118 0.74 -4.09 11.69
CA ILE A 118 -0.16 -4.27 10.54
C ILE A 118 -1.57 -3.77 10.85
N GLY A 119 -2.10 -2.95 9.95
CA GLY A 119 -3.47 -2.43 10.03
C GLY A 119 -3.62 -1.16 10.86
N SER A 120 -2.61 -0.75 11.61
CA SER A 120 -2.61 0.48 12.43
C SER A 120 -1.78 1.61 11.80
N ASN A 121 -0.99 1.32 10.78
CA ASN A 121 -0.17 2.31 10.09
C ASN A 121 -1.03 3.33 9.32
N VAL A 122 -0.73 4.60 9.52
CA VAL A 122 -1.41 5.72 8.84
C VAL A 122 -0.92 5.87 7.42
N PHE A 123 0.39 5.75 7.22
CA PHE A 123 1.04 5.88 5.92
C PHE A 123 1.51 4.52 5.38
N ASN A 124 1.58 4.40 4.06
CA ASN A 124 2.17 3.22 3.43
C ASN A 124 3.65 3.12 3.82
N PRO A 125 4.08 2.01 4.46
CA PRO A 125 5.44 1.91 5.01
C PRO A 125 6.53 1.99 3.93
N ALA A 126 6.37 1.31 2.80
CA ALA A 126 7.34 1.32 1.71
C ALA A 126 7.52 2.73 1.12
N LEU A 127 6.39 3.47 0.92
CA LEU A 127 6.45 4.85 0.44
C LEU A 127 7.05 5.80 1.46
N THR A 128 6.80 5.59 2.75
CA THR A 128 7.40 6.42 3.81
C THR A 128 8.92 6.22 3.85
N GLY A 129 9.40 4.98 3.75
CA GLY A 129 10.83 4.68 3.64
C GLY A 129 11.45 5.33 2.39
N ARG A 130 10.80 5.21 1.22
CA ARG A 130 11.23 5.88 -0.01
C ARG A 130 11.25 7.40 0.13
N ALA A 131 10.22 8.00 0.74
CA ALA A 131 10.14 9.45 0.93
C ALA A 131 11.29 9.96 1.81
N PHE A 132 11.58 9.26 2.90
CA PHE A 132 12.74 9.57 3.76
C PHE A 132 14.05 9.53 2.97
N MET A 133 14.28 8.45 2.21
CA MET A 133 15.49 8.32 1.40
C MET A 133 15.58 9.41 0.33
N PHE A 134 14.46 9.72 -0.34
CA PHE A 134 14.41 10.72 -1.41
C PHE A 134 14.72 12.14 -0.88
N ILE A 135 14.23 12.49 0.30
CA ILE A 135 14.49 13.78 0.94
C ILE A 135 15.92 13.84 1.46
N SER A 136 16.43 12.74 2.06
CA SER A 136 17.77 12.70 2.65
C SER A 136 18.89 12.56 1.59
N PHE A 137 18.62 11.85 0.49
CA PHE A 137 19.60 11.52 -0.54
C PHE A 137 19.06 11.79 -1.95
N PRO A 138 18.73 13.06 -2.29
CA PRO A 138 18.05 13.38 -3.54
C PRO A 138 18.84 13.04 -4.80
N VAL A 139 20.17 13.09 -4.75
CA VAL A 139 21.03 12.75 -5.88
C VAL A 139 20.98 11.24 -6.17
N ALA A 140 21.09 10.40 -5.15
CA ALA A 140 21.09 8.95 -5.32
C ALA A 140 19.75 8.40 -5.84
N LEU A 141 18.63 9.00 -5.40
CA LEU A 141 17.30 8.54 -5.78
C LEU A 141 16.63 9.34 -6.92
N GLY A 142 17.13 10.52 -7.22
CA GLY A 142 16.51 11.42 -8.19
C GLY A 142 17.35 11.76 -9.43
N ALA A 143 18.65 11.49 -9.39
CA ALA A 143 19.58 11.88 -10.46
C ALA A 143 20.60 10.79 -10.84
N SER A 144 20.36 9.53 -10.46
CA SER A 144 21.27 8.41 -10.75
C SER A 144 20.47 7.23 -11.30
N TRP A 145 20.15 7.29 -12.61
CA TRP A 145 19.33 6.27 -13.26
C TRP A 145 20.15 5.40 -14.19
N PHE A 146 20.15 4.10 -14.00
CA PHE A 146 20.73 3.17 -14.96
C PHE A 146 19.78 3.03 -16.16
N ASN A 147 20.31 3.23 -17.37
CA ASN A 147 19.56 3.05 -18.60
C ASN A 147 19.99 1.74 -19.28
N PRO A 148 19.15 0.71 -19.27
CA PRO A 148 19.49 -0.60 -19.82
C PRO A 148 19.66 -0.60 -21.33
N ALA A 149 19.08 0.40 -22.06
CA ALA A 149 19.23 0.51 -23.51
C ALA A 149 20.62 1.02 -23.95
N THR A 150 21.29 1.79 -23.09
CA THR A 150 22.61 2.42 -23.40
C THR A 150 23.72 1.93 -22.48
N ASP A 151 23.39 1.07 -21.51
CA ASP A 151 24.31 0.58 -20.48
C ASP A 151 25.06 1.69 -19.72
N ALA A 152 24.38 2.83 -19.53
CA ALA A 152 24.96 4.04 -18.95
C ALA A 152 24.08 4.60 -17.83
N ILE A 153 24.72 5.31 -16.89
CA ILE A 153 24.02 6.06 -15.85
C ILE A 153 23.59 7.42 -16.41
N SER A 154 22.29 7.74 -16.34
CA SER A 154 21.70 9.02 -16.75
C SER A 154 21.27 9.82 -15.53
N SER A 155 21.46 11.14 -15.58
CA SER A 155 20.97 12.07 -14.57
C SER A 155 19.48 12.42 -14.70
N ALA A 156 18.87 12.10 -15.85
CA ALA A 156 17.50 12.47 -16.15
C ALA A 156 16.73 11.30 -16.76
N THR A 157 15.50 11.09 -16.29
CA THR A 157 14.54 10.18 -16.92
C THR A 157 13.87 10.87 -18.11
N LEU A 158 13.31 10.09 -19.06
CA LEU A 158 12.54 10.67 -20.17
C LEU A 158 11.37 11.54 -19.67
N LEU A 159 10.77 11.20 -18.54
CA LEU A 159 9.72 12.00 -17.90
C LEU A 159 10.23 13.40 -17.52
N SER A 160 11.45 13.51 -16.99
CA SER A 160 12.06 14.82 -16.68
C SER A 160 12.44 15.61 -17.93
N GLN A 161 12.86 14.94 -19.00
CA GLN A 161 13.18 15.58 -20.29
C GLN A 161 11.93 16.11 -21.00
N VAL A 162 10.83 15.35 -21.00
CA VAL A 162 9.52 15.82 -21.52
C VAL A 162 9.02 17.01 -20.71
N LYS A 163 9.17 16.98 -19.37
CA LYS A 163 8.81 18.11 -18.51
C LYS A 163 9.62 19.38 -18.82
N ALA A 164 10.89 19.21 -19.14
CA ALA A 164 11.77 20.31 -19.56
C ALA A 164 11.52 20.81 -21.01
N GLY A 165 10.60 20.13 -21.76
CA GLY A 165 10.32 20.48 -23.16
C GLY A 165 11.43 20.08 -24.14
N SER A 166 12.42 19.30 -23.70
CA SER A 166 13.58 18.92 -24.51
C SER A 166 13.36 17.60 -25.30
N PHE A 167 12.23 16.92 -25.11
CA PHE A 167 11.96 15.66 -25.77
C PHE A 167 10.46 15.50 -26.06
N VAL A 168 10.13 14.99 -27.26
CA VAL A 168 8.77 14.58 -27.65
C VAL A 168 8.74 13.07 -27.81
N ALA A 169 7.75 12.41 -27.21
CA ALA A 169 7.63 10.97 -27.27
C ALA A 169 7.24 10.49 -28.68
N ASP A 170 7.94 9.50 -29.18
CA ASP A 170 7.67 8.82 -30.46
C ASP A 170 7.11 7.41 -30.21
N ASN A 171 6.53 6.78 -31.23
CA ASN A 171 5.93 5.45 -31.15
C ASN A 171 6.92 4.38 -30.63
N SER A 172 8.19 4.49 -30.95
CA SER A 172 9.24 3.60 -30.45
C SER A 172 9.38 3.67 -28.93
N VAL A 173 9.19 4.86 -28.33
CA VAL A 173 9.28 5.10 -26.89
C VAL A 173 8.12 4.42 -26.16
N TYR A 174 6.90 4.45 -26.71
CA TYR A 174 5.75 3.78 -26.09
C TYR A 174 5.94 2.27 -25.99
N LEU A 175 6.50 1.65 -27.06
CA LEU A 175 6.82 0.23 -27.04
C LEU A 175 7.91 -0.11 -26.00
N GLN A 176 8.96 0.71 -25.92
CA GLN A 176 10.00 0.55 -24.91
C GLN A 176 9.44 0.64 -23.49
N TYR A 177 8.52 1.57 -23.24
CA TYR A 177 7.86 1.71 -21.95
C TYR A 177 6.93 0.53 -21.64
N PHE A 178 6.23 0.02 -22.64
CA PHE A 178 5.32 -1.11 -22.47
C PHE A 178 6.06 -2.40 -22.12
N PHE A 179 7.17 -2.68 -22.82
CA PHE A 179 7.98 -3.87 -22.55
C PHE A 179 9.01 -3.68 -21.44
N GLY A 180 9.42 -2.44 -21.13
CA GLY A 180 10.22 -2.16 -19.93
C GLY A 180 11.70 -1.90 -20.16
N ASN A 181 12.17 -1.65 -21.37
CA ASN A 181 13.56 -1.29 -21.64
C ASN A 181 13.79 0.22 -21.45
N ARG A 182 13.74 0.69 -20.19
CA ARG A 182 13.82 2.12 -19.85
C ARG A 182 14.57 2.36 -18.54
N ALA A 183 15.11 3.58 -18.39
CA ALA A 183 15.64 4.09 -17.15
C ALA A 183 14.50 4.36 -16.14
N GLY A 184 14.62 3.87 -14.92
CA GLY A 184 13.61 4.04 -13.88
C GLY A 184 13.91 3.21 -12.62
N CYS A 185 12.93 3.11 -11.72
CA CYS A 185 13.01 2.21 -10.58
C CYS A 185 12.84 0.75 -11.01
N ILE A 186 13.33 -0.18 -10.18
CA ILE A 186 13.38 -1.61 -10.50
C ILE A 186 11.99 -2.17 -10.87
N GLY A 187 10.94 -1.82 -10.14
CA GLY A 187 9.58 -2.34 -10.34
C GLY A 187 8.71 -1.55 -11.33
N GLU A 188 9.21 -0.43 -11.83
CA GLU A 188 8.45 0.39 -12.80
C GLU A 188 8.75 0.02 -14.26
N THR A 189 9.60 -0.97 -14.49
CA THR A 189 10.16 -1.26 -15.81
C THR A 189 9.08 -1.71 -16.79
N SER A 190 8.39 -2.81 -16.57
CA SER A 190 7.44 -3.38 -17.52
C SER A 190 5.99 -3.08 -17.16
N ILE A 191 5.33 -2.27 -17.98
CA ILE A 191 3.90 -1.96 -17.81
C ILE A 191 3.04 -3.21 -18.04
N LEU A 192 3.43 -4.07 -18.98
CA LEU A 192 2.72 -5.31 -19.25
C LEU A 192 2.61 -6.19 -17.99
N LEU A 193 3.71 -6.36 -17.26
CA LEU A 193 3.73 -7.17 -16.05
C LEU A 193 2.89 -6.54 -14.93
N ILE A 194 2.97 -5.20 -14.76
CA ILE A 194 2.15 -4.48 -13.79
C ILE A 194 0.65 -4.68 -14.09
N LEU A 195 0.23 -4.61 -15.36
CA LEU A 195 -1.17 -4.85 -15.75
C LEU A 195 -1.60 -6.30 -15.51
N LEU A 196 -0.73 -7.27 -15.76
CA LEU A 196 -1.00 -8.68 -15.44
C LEU A 196 -1.16 -8.89 -13.93
N SER A 197 -0.30 -8.29 -13.14
CA SER A 197 -0.39 -8.33 -11.67
C SER A 197 -1.65 -7.64 -11.15
N PHE A 198 -2.03 -6.50 -11.73
CA PHE A 198 -3.31 -5.85 -11.43
C PHE A 198 -4.50 -6.76 -11.75
N ALA A 199 -4.51 -7.37 -12.94
CA ALA A 199 -5.57 -8.28 -13.35
C ALA A 199 -5.66 -9.49 -12.38
N PHE A 200 -4.52 -10.11 -12.04
CA PHE A 200 -4.48 -11.22 -11.09
C PHE A 200 -5.06 -10.83 -9.71
N LEU A 201 -4.63 -9.71 -9.14
CA LEU A 201 -5.11 -9.24 -7.84
C LEU A 201 -6.58 -8.80 -7.87
N ALA A 202 -7.06 -8.25 -8.97
CA ALA A 202 -8.46 -7.85 -9.16
C ALA A 202 -9.37 -9.07 -9.32
N PHE A 203 -8.98 -10.07 -10.13
CA PHE A 203 -9.75 -11.31 -10.31
C PHE A 203 -9.82 -12.15 -9.04
N THR A 204 -8.74 -12.21 -8.25
CA THR A 204 -8.74 -12.85 -6.95
C THR A 204 -9.50 -12.07 -5.88
N LYS A 205 -10.03 -10.89 -6.21
CA LYS A 205 -10.76 -9.97 -5.30
C LYS A 205 -9.93 -9.57 -4.06
N ILE A 206 -8.61 -9.61 -4.19
CA ILE A 206 -7.68 -9.17 -3.16
C ILE A 206 -7.63 -7.65 -3.14
N ILE A 207 -7.64 -6.99 -4.31
CA ILE A 207 -7.69 -5.53 -4.41
C ILE A 207 -9.03 -5.04 -4.97
N ASP A 208 -9.39 -3.80 -4.64
CA ASP A 208 -10.54 -3.11 -5.22
C ASP A 208 -10.07 -2.21 -6.38
N TRP A 209 -10.60 -2.46 -7.57
CA TRP A 209 -10.26 -1.75 -8.80
C TRP A 209 -10.63 -0.25 -8.81
N ARG A 210 -11.51 0.20 -7.90
CA ARG A 210 -12.05 1.57 -7.90
C ARG A 210 -10.99 2.64 -7.68
N ALA A 211 -10.12 2.45 -6.71
CA ALA A 211 -9.09 3.43 -6.40
C ALA A 211 -8.02 3.54 -7.51
N PRO A 212 -7.44 2.42 -8.03
CA PRO A 212 -6.54 2.47 -9.17
C PRO A 212 -7.12 3.12 -10.41
N VAL A 213 -8.34 2.70 -10.80
CA VAL A 213 -9.01 3.24 -12.00
C VAL A 213 -9.32 4.72 -11.83
N ALA A 214 -9.77 5.15 -10.66
CA ALA A 214 -10.01 6.56 -10.38
C ALA A 214 -8.71 7.39 -10.47
N MET A 215 -7.59 6.88 -9.93
CA MET A 215 -6.29 7.57 -9.99
C MET A 215 -5.80 7.71 -11.44
N VAL A 216 -5.75 6.61 -12.18
CA VAL A 216 -5.28 6.60 -13.58
C VAL A 216 -6.20 7.44 -14.46
N GLY A 217 -7.53 7.31 -14.31
CA GLY A 217 -8.52 8.09 -15.05
C GLY A 217 -8.41 9.60 -14.79
N THR A 218 -8.16 10.00 -13.54
CA THR A 218 -7.99 11.42 -13.20
C THR A 218 -6.75 12.00 -13.86
N VAL A 219 -5.62 11.28 -13.81
CA VAL A 219 -4.38 11.73 -14.49
C VAL A 219 -4.62 11.83 -16.01
N ALA A 220 -5.29 10.84 -16.62
CA ALA A 220 -5.61 10.86 -18.05
C ALA A 220 -6.45 12.08 -18.44
N VAL A 221 -7.55 12.33 -17.71
CA VAL A 221 -8.45 13.47 -17.98
C VAL A 221 -7.73 14.81 -17.79
N CYS A 222 -7.00 14.98 -16.68
CA CYS A 222 -6.28 16.22 -16.41
C CYS A 222 -5.18 16.48 -17.43
N THR A 223 -4.46 15.45 -17.88
CA THR A 223 -3.44 15.57 -18.93
C THR A 223 -4.08 15.91 -20.26
N PHE A 224 -5.19 15.28 -20.62
CA PHE A 224 -5.92 15.59 -21.84
C PHE A 224 -6.40 17.04 -21.88
N VAL A 225 -7.06 17.51 -20.82
CA VAL A 225 -7.53 18.90 -20.70
C VAL A 225 -6.38 19.89 -20.76
N SER A 226 -5.19 19.51 -20.27
CA SER A 226 -4.00 20.36 -20.30
C SER A 226 -3.24 20.35 -21.64
N GLY A 227 -3.72 19.61 -22.65
CA GLY A 227 -3.08 19.49 -23.96
C GLY A 227 -1.80 18.65 -23.97
N GLY A 228 -1.56 17.83 -22.94
CA GLY A 228 -0.40 16.94 -22.84
C GLY A 228 -0.65 15.58 -23.48
N ASP A 229 0.44 14.85 -23.69
CA ASP A 229 0.38 13.46 -24.16
C ASP A 229 -0.11 12.52 -23.05
N VAL A 230 -1.37 12.07 -23.21
CA VAL A 230 -2.04 11.19 -22.23
C VAL A 230 -1.35 9.84 -22.16
N LEU A 231 -1.00 9.25 -23.30
CA LEU A 231 -0.40 7.91 -23.34
C LEU A 231 0.96 7.92 -22.62
N PHE A 232 1.81 8.91 -22.94
CA PHE A 232 3.08 9.07 -22.25
C PHE A 232 2.91 9.30 -20.76
N ALA A 233 1.97 10.14 -20.33
CA ALA A 233 1.72 10.45 -18.94
C ALA A 233 1.26 9.22 -18.13
N LEU A 234 0.50 8.31 -18.75
CA LEU A 234 0.06 7.06 -18.12
C LEU A 234 1.16 6.00 -18.05
N LEU A 235 1.94 5.88 -19.14
CA LEU A 235 3.00 4.87 -19.24
C LEU A 235 4.28 5.29 -18.48
N SER A 236 4.48 6.58 -18.23
CA SER A 236 5.71 7.10 -17.62
C SER A 236 5.67 7.14 -16.09
N GLY A 237 6.83 6.94 -15.46
CA GLY A 237 7.02 6.94 -14.01
C GLY A 237 6.31 5.76 -13.32
N GLY A 238 6.19 5.86 -12.01
CA GLY A 238 5.57 4.83 -11.16
C GLY A 238 4.05 4.91 -11.04
N LEU A 239 3.33 5.57 -11.96
CA LEU A 239 1.87 5.76 -11.84
C LEU A 239 1.12 4.43 -11.77
N LEU A 240 1.34 3.55 -12.73
CA LEU A 240 0.64 2.25 -12.78
C LEU A 240 1.08 1.31 -11.64
N PHE A 241 2.36 1.31 -11.30
CA PHE A 241 2.86 0.54 -10.17
C PHE A 241 2.27 1.04 -8.83
N GLY A 242 2.29 2.35 -8.61
CA GLY A 242 1.69 2.97 -7.42
C GLY A 242 0.18 2.77 -7.33
N ALA A 243 -0.53 2.87 -8.46
CA ALA A 243 -1.97 2.62 -8.53
C ALA A 243 -2.30 1.15 -8.21
N THR A 244 -1.50 0.18 -8.68
CA THR A 244 -1.75 -1.25 -8.48
C THR A 244 -1.45 -1.70 -7.06
N PHE A 245 -0.27 -1.38 -6.52
CA PHE A 245 0.22 -1.98 -5.27
C PHE A 245 0.16 -1.07 -4.06
N MET A 246 0.16 0.26 -4.24
CA MET A 246 0.30 1.21 -3.15
C MET A 246 -0.99 1.93 -2.80
N VAL A 247 -1.80 2.30 -3.79
CA VAL A 247 -3.14 2.88 -3.59
C VAL A 247 -4.13 1.85 -3.07
N THR A 248 -3.87 0.58 -3.33
CA THR A 248 -4.72 -0.55 -2.90
C THR A 248 -4.32 -1.15 -1.56
N ASP A 249 -3.36 -0.56 -0.85
CA ASP A 249 -2.92 -1.04 0.46
C ASP A 249 -4.09 -1.09 1.45
N TYR A 250 -4.26 -2.25 2.09
CA TYR A 250 -5.39 -2.53 3.00
C TYR A 250 -5.43 -1.62 4.24
N SER A 251 -4.26 -1.24 4.75
CA SER A 251 -4.15 -0.50 5.99
C SER A 251 -4.35 0.99 5.81
N THR A 252 -3.95 1.54 4.67
CA THR A 252 -3.89 2.99 4.43
C THR A 252 -4.96 3.51 3.47
N ALA A 253 -5.59 2.61 2.69
CA ALA A 253 -6.69 2.98 1.80
C ALA A 253 -8.05 3.02 2.53
N PRO A 254 -9.00 3.85 2.08
CA PRO A 254 -10.34 3.89 2.65
C PRO A 254 -11.08 2.55 2.52
N VAL A 255 -11.84 2.19 3.56
CA VAL A 255 -12.61 0.94 3.61
C VAL A 255 -13.85 1.02 2.70
N THR A 256 -14.45 2.19 2.56
CA THR A 256 -15.71 2.37 1.85
C THR A 256 -15.54 2.51 0.34
N LYS A 257 -16.47 1.96 -0.44
CA LYS A 257 -16.43 2.00 -1.92
C LYS A 257 -16.35 3.43 -2.48
N LYS A 258 -17.12 4.37 -1.88
CA LYS A 258 -17.08 5.79 -2.27
C LYS A 258 -15.79 6.47 -1.83
N GLY A 259 -15.30 6.14 -0.63
CA GLY A 259 -14.03 6.65 -0.12
C GLY A 259 -12.86 6.27 -1.03
N ARG A 260 -12.84 5.04 -1.56
CA ARG A 260 -11.82 4.58 -2.51
C ARG A 260 -11.82 5.37 -3.82
N LEU A 261 -13.00 5.70 -4.36
CA LEU A 261 -13.09 6.55 -5.57
C LEU A 261 -12.53 7.96 -5.31
N VAL A 262 -12.93 8.59 -4.19
CA VAL A 262 -12.45 9.93 -3.82
C VAL A 262 -10.95 9.90 -3.52
N PHE A 263 -10.47 8.85 -2.87
CA PHE A 263 -9.06 8.63 -2.57
C PHE A 263 -8.23 8.52 -3.86
N GLY A 264 -8.67 7.67 -4.81
CA GLY A 264 -8.00 7.53 -6.10
C GLY A 264 -8.03 8.82 -6.92
N PHE A 265 -9.18 9.52 -6.95
CA PHE A 265 -9.29 10.84 -7.58
C PHE A 265 -8.30 11.84 -6.99
N GLY A 266 -8.23 11.95 -5.65
CA GLY A 266 -7.27 12.83 -4.98
C GLY A 266 -5.82 12.48 -5.27
N CYS A 267 -5.46 11.18 -5.24
CA CYS A 267 -4.13 10.73 -5.63
C CYS A 267 -3.79 11.14 -7.07
N GLY A 268 -4.71 10.93 -8.01
CA GLY A 268 -4.51 11.29 -9.43
C GLY A 268 -4.36 12.80 -9.63
N LEU A 269 -5.22 13.60 -9.00
CA LEU A 269 -5.17 15.05 -9.09
C LEU A 269 -3.86 15.62 -8.56
N ILE A 270 -3.44 15.21 -7.36
CA ILE A 270 -2.19 15.67 -6.75
C ILE A 270 -0.98 15.22 -7.61
N THR A 271 -1.00 13.98 -8.12
CA THR A 271 0.06 13.50 -9.02
C THR A 271 0.18 14.38 -10.26
N PHE A 272 -0.94 14.71 -10.90
CA PHE A 272 -0.97 15.61 -12.07
C PHE A 272 -0.42 17.01 -11.73
N LEU A 273 -0.86 17.59 -10.60
CA LEU A 273 -0.40 18.91 -10.17
C LEU A 273 1.10 18.94 -9.91
N ILE A 274 1.65 17.92 -9.25
CA ILE A 274 3.10 17.82 -8.99
C ILE A 274 3.86 17.64 -10.32
N ARG A 275 3.38 16.80 -11.22
CA ARG A 275 4.02 16.58 -12.52
C ARG A 275 4.05 17.86 -13.37
N LYS A 276 2.96 18.62 -13.38
CA LYS A 276 2.83 19.82 -14.22
C LYS A 276 3.49 21.05 -13.60
N PHE A 277 3.25 21.32 -12.34
CA PHE A 277 3.64 22.56 -11.66
C PHE A 277 4.76 22.38 -10.63
N GLY A 278 4.92 21.19 -10.07
CA GLY A 278 5.93 20.94 -9.03
C GLY A 278 7.37 20.89 -9.56
N GLY A 279 8.35 20.91 -8.67
CA GLY A 279 9.77 20.76 -9.01
C GLY A 279 10.18 19.33 -9.39
N TYR A 280 9.39 18.34 -8.96
CA TYR A 280 9.70 16.93 -9.18
C TYR A 280 9.03 16.40 -10.45
N PRO A 281 9.71 15.54 -11.23
CA PRO A 281 9.11 14.90 -12.41
C PRO A 281 8.05 13.87 -12.04
N GLU A 282 8.19 13.20 -10.90
CA GLU A 282 7.28 12.19 -10.40
C GLU A 282 6.59 12.67 -9.11
N GLY A 283 5.27 12.47 -9.02
CA GLY A 283 4.45 12.93 -7.88
C GLY A 283 3.69 11.82 -7.16
N VAL A 284 3.77 10.56 -7.63
CA VAL A 284 2.94 9.44 -7.16
C VAL A 284 3.16 9.15 -5.67
N MET A 285 4.41 9.12 -5.24
CA MET A 285 4.76 8.87 -3.83
C MET A 285 4.12 9.91 -2.90
N PHE A 286 4.33 11.19 -3.19
CA PHE A 286 3.81 12.28 -2.36
C PHE A 286 2.28 12.34 -2.39
N SER A 287 1.66 12.11 -3.55
CA SER A 287 0.21 12.11 -3.68
C SER A 287 -0.45 11.03 -2.82
N ILE A 288 0.10 9.83 -2.81
CA ILE A 288 -0.41 8.72 -2.00
C ILE A 288 -0.21 9.00 -0.51
N LEU A 289 0.96 9.49 -0.09
CA LEU A 289 1.21 9.84 1.31
C LEU A 289 0.27 10.94 1.82
N ILE A 290 0.04 12.00 1.05
CA ILE A 290 -0.91 13.06 1.39
C ILE A 290 -2.32 12.47 1.52
N MET A 291 -2.76 11.67 0.57
CA MET A 291 -4.09 11.08 0.60
C MET A 291 -4.23 10.01 1.70
N ASN A 292 -3.17 9.33 2.10
CA ASN A 292 -3.19 8.45 3.27
C ASN A 292 -3.55 9.23 4.56
N ALA A 293 -3.01 10.44 4.74
CA ALA A 293 -3.39 11.30 5.86
C ALA A 293 -4.87 11.71 5.82
N VAL A 294 -5.47 11.81 4.63
CA VAL A 294 -6.89 12.16 4.43
C VAL A 294 -7.81 10.93 4.54
N ALA A 295 -7.29 9.71 4.36
CA ALA A 295 -8.09 8.48 4.33
C ALA A 295 -9.01 8.27 5.56
N PRO A 296 -8.61 8.54 6.81
CA PRO A 296 -9.50 8.44 7.97
C PRO A 296 -10.72 9.35 7.88
N PHE A 297 -10.56 10.58 7.36
CA PHE A 297 -11.67 11.52 7.14
C PHE A 297 -12.63 10.99 6.06
N LEU A 298 -12.12 10.41 4.98
CA LEU A 298 -12.93 9.81 3.93
C LEU A 298 -13.78 8.64 4.45
N ASN A 299 -13.24 7.85 5.36
CA ASN A 299 -13.99 6.78 6.03
C ASN A 299 -15.17 7.35 6.84
N ASN A 300 -14.96 8.42 7.59
CA ASN A 300 -16.00 9.06 8.40
C ASN A 300 -17.09 9.71 7.53
N LEU A 301 -16.72 10.36 6.42
CA LEU A 301 -17.67 11.01 5.51
C LEU A 301 -18.53 10.01 4.74
N SER A 302 -17.97 8.87 4.35
CA SER A 302 -18.63 7.90 3.49
C SER A 302 -19.22 6.69 4.22
N ALA A 303 -18.88 6.50 5.49
CA ALA A 303 -19.42 5.41 6.32
C ALA A 303 -20.88 5.70 6.70
N ARG A 304 -21.75 4.70 6.54
CA ARG A 304 -23.09 4.77 7.12
C ARG A 304 -22.97 4.58 8.62
N LYS A 305 -23.48 5.53 9.39
CA LYS A 305 -23.56 5.37 10.85
C LYS A 305 -24.45 4.18 11.19
N TYR A 306 -23.99 3.32 12.08
CA TYR A 306 -24.75 2.17 12.56
C TYR A 306 -26.08 2.66 13.17
N GLY A 307 -27.21 1.98 12.85
CA GLY A 307 -28.53 2.36 13.34
C GLY A 307 -29.29 3.38 12.49
N TYR A 308 -28.71 3.88 11.39
CA TYR A 308 -29.43 4.75 10.45
C TYR A 308 -30.01 3.94 9.28
N GLY A 309 -31.30 4.17 8.97
CA GLY A 309 -31.97 3.59 7.79
C GLY A 309 -31.43 4.13 6.46
N LYS A 310 -31.97 3.63 5.32
CA LYS A 310 -31.56 4.02 3.95
C LYS A 310 -31.55 5.53 3.70
N LYS A 311 -32.41 6.31 4.38
CA LYS A 311 -32.49 7.78 4.27
C LYS A 311 -31.66 8.51 5.34
N GLY A 312 -30.79 7.84 6.08
CA GLY A 312 -29.97 8.47 7.12
C GLY A 312 -30.73 8.78 8.44
N ASN A 313 -32.02 8.49 8.52
CA ASN A 313 -32.78 8.69 9.73
C ASN A 313 -32.48 7.60 10.76
N ARG A 314 -32.15 8.01 11.97
CA ARG A 314 -31.89 7.09 13.09
C ARG A 314 -33.20 6.31 13.37
N LYS A 315 -33.18 4.99 13.19
CA LYS A 315 -34.27 4.17 13.71
C LYS A 315 -34.23 4.28 15.23
N PRO A 316 -35.35 4.65 15.88
CA PRO A 316 -35.36 4.64 17.33
C PRO A 316 -34.97 3.24 17.79
N ALA A 317 -34.03 3.17 18.72
CA ALA A 317 -33.68 1.90 19.35
C ALA A 317 -34.98 1.35 19.97
N PRO A 318 -35.26 0.04 19.84
CA PRO A 318 -36.38 -0.57 20.50
C PRO A 318 -36.23 -0.32 22.01
N LYS A 319 -37.05 0.52 22.56
CA LYS A 319 -37.01 0.94 23.98
C LYS A 319 -37.25 -0.20 24.99
N LYS A 320 -37.53 -1.42 24.53
CA LYS A 320 -37.94 -2.54 25.37
C LYS A 320 -36.86 -3.46 25.90
N ILE A 321 -35.62 -3.40 25.39
CA ILE A 321 -34.61 -4.40 25.79
C ILE A 321 -33.83 -4.03 27.07
N ILE A 322 -33.89 -2.76 27.49
CA ILE A 322 -33.10 -2.29 28.65
C ILE A 322 -33.95 -2.15 29.94
N GLN A 323 -35.29 -2.13 29.83
CA GLN A 323 -36.12 -1.96 31.00
C GLN A 323 -36.48 -3.25 31.77
N ASP A 324 -36.27 -4.44 31.20
CA ASP A 324 -36.59 -5.72 31.83
C ASP A 324 -35.38 -6.51 32.36
N PHE A 325 -34.17 -5.94 32.29
CA PHE A 325 -33.00 -6.55 32.93
C PHE A 325 -32.81 -5.92 34.31
N ASP A 326 -33.60 -6.40 35.25
CA ASP A 326 -33.43 -6.08 36.65
C ASP A 326 -32.18 -6.82 37.18
N VAL A 327 -31.09 -6.11 37.30
CA VAL A 327 -29.80 -6.63 37.75
C VAL A 327 -29.90 -7.13 39.21
N SER A 328 -30.95 -6.70 39.97
CA SER A 328 -31.19 -7.13 41.34
C SER A 328 -31.62 -8.62 41.45
N ASN A 329 -32.13 -9.18 40.33
CA ASN A 329 -32.55 -10.58 40.25
C ASN A 329 -31.53 -11.54 39.59
N ALA A 330 -30.35 -11.03 39.24
CA ALA A 330 -29.26 -11.85 38.71
C ALA A 330 -28.62 -12.64 39.88
N VAL A 331 -29.18 -13.80 40.18
CA VAL A 331 -28.60 -14.73 41.15
C VAL A 331 -27.24 -15.19 40.62
N PRO A 332 -26.13 -15.01 41.36
CA PRO A 332 -24.82 -15.50 40.97
C PRO A 332 -24.88 -16.98 40.67
N LEU A 333 -24.23 -17.43 39.59
CA LEU A 333 -24.24 -18.85 39.15
C LEU A 333 -23.74 -19.83 40.21
N GLU A 334 -22.96 -19.35 41.21
CA GLU A 334 -22.55 -20.13 42.35
C GLU A 334 -23.71 -20.51 43.31
N GLN A 335 -24.69 -19.64 43.48
CA GLN A 335 -25.86 -19.94 44.31
C GLN A 335 -26.87 -20.90 43.65
N LYS A 336 -26.94 -20.94 42.33
CA LYS A 336 -27.75 -21.92 41.60
C LYS A 336 -27.18 -23.33 41.68
N LYS A 337 -25.85 -23.49 41.68
CA LYS A 337 -25.22 -24.82 41.85
C LYS A 337 -25.41 -25.40 43.21
N ASN A 338 -25.47 -24.59 44.26
CA ASN A 338 -25.69 -25.08 45.63
C ASN A 338 -27.15 -25.43 45.87
N ALA A 339 -28.10 -24.77 45.23
CA ALA A 339 -29.53 -25.08 45.31
C ALA A 339 -29.94 -26.33 44.50
N GLU A 340 -29.16 -26.73 43.48
CA GLU A 340 -29.36 -27.97 42.72
C GLU A 340 -28.68 -29.20 43.38
N ALA A 341 -27.70 -28.97 44.24
CA ALA A 341 -27.00 -30.02 44.98
C ALA A 341 -27.72 -30.42 46.29
N GLU A 342 -28.70 -29.63 46.75
CA GLU A 342 -29.55 -29.91 47.94
C GLU A 342 -30.93 -30.51 47.59
N LYS A 343 -31.18 -30.79 46.29
CA LYS A 343 -32.36 -31.57 45.86
C LYS A 343 -31.95 -32.95 45.35
#